data_6485337951aa2e7000ec232cd95792cf
#
_entry.id   6485337951aa2e7000ec232cd95792cf
#
_cell.length_a   1.000
_cell.length_b   1.000
_cell.length_c   1.000
_cell.angle_alpha   90.00
_cell.angle_beta   90.00
_cell.angle_gamma   90.00
#
_symmetry.space_group_name_H-M   'P 1'
#
loop_
_entity.id
_entity.type
_entity.pdbx_description
1 polymer ?
#
loop_
_entity_poly.entity_id
_entity_poly.type
_entity_poly.pdbx_seq_one_letter_code
_entity_poly.pdbx_strand_id
1 'polypeptide(L)'
;MNRPESLPNAAHLLAARMARIEPFHVVALATRARALEAQGRDIVNMVIGEPDFPTPRPVVEAGRRALDAGQVRYTPSVGTPALRAALSGWYRTRYGVEVPAERVAVTTGSSGALLLTLGVLVSPGDQV
;
A
#
# COMPACT_ATOMS: atom_id res chain seq x y z
N MET A 1 26.84 37.05 3.77
CA MET A 1 26.56 35.65 3.39
C MET A 1 26.07 34.97 4.66
N ASN A 2 24.74 34.98 4.90
CA ASN A 2 24.13 34.38 6.11
C ASN A 2 24.19 32.84 5.95
N ARG A 3 24.83 32.13 6.89
CA ARG A 3 24.67 30.70 7.06
C ARG A 3 23.20 30.45 7.34
N PRO A 4 22.55 29.48 6.67
CA PRO A 4 21.21 29.06 7.08
C PRO A 4 21.30 28.57 8.53
N GLU A 5 20.44 29.11 9.39
CA GLU A 5 20.24 28.61 10.75
C GLU A 5 20.00 27.10 10.65
N SER A 6 20.79 26.33 11.39
CA SER A 6 20.58 24.87 11.49
C SER A 6 19.17 24.65 12.01
N LEU A 7 18.35 23.94 11.22
CA LEU A 7 17.03 23.53 11.68
C LEU A 7 17.17 22.87 13.07
N PRO A 8 16.30 23.20 14.03
CA PRO A 8 16.36 22.59 15.35
C PRO A 8 16.29 21.08 15.20
N ASN A 9 17.06 20.36 16.02
CA ASN A 9 17.09 18.90 16.02
C ASN A 9 15.66 18.36 16.12
N ALA A 10 15.10 17.90 15.00
CA ALA A 10 13.70 17.48 14.92
C ALA A 10 13.38 16.19 15.71
N ALA A 11 14.37 15.60 16.35
CA ALA A 11 14.19 14.35 17.11
C ALA A 11 13.11 14.45 18.20
N HIS A 12 12.94 15.63 18.81
CA HIS A 12 11.89 15.87 19.83
C HIS A 12 10.48 16.06 19.24
N LEU A 13 10.37 16.22 17.92
CA LEU A 13 9.07 16.31 17.22
C LEU A 13 8.52 14.94 16.85
N LEU A 14 9.33 13.89 16.95
CA LEU A 14 8.91 12.53 16.62
C LEU A 14 8.26 11.85 17.83
N ALA A 15 7.25 11.04 17.58
CA ALA A 15 6.66 10.21 18.62
C ALA A 15 7.71 9.26 19.20
N ALA A 16 7.71 9.03 20.51
CA ALA A 16 8.70 8.20 21.21
C ALA A 16 8.83 6.78 20.65
N ARG A 17 7.77 6.23 20.06
CA ARG A 17 7.80 4.92 19.38
C ARG A 17 8.78 4.86 18.22
N MET A 18 9.08 6.00 17.57
CA MET A 18 10.00 6.04 16.41
C MET A 18 11.43 5.64 16.77
N ALA A 19 11.84 5.86 18.03
CA ALA A 19 13.15 5.41 18.51
C ALA A 19 13.30 3.87 18.58
N ARG A 20 12.20 3.14 18.49
CA ARG A 20 12.16 1.67 18.58
C ARG A 20 11.77 1.00 17.26
N ILE A 21 11.55 1.78 16.19
CA ILE A 21 11.20 1.24 14.87
C ILE A 21 12.48 1.10 14.06
N GLU A 22 12.80 -0.14 13.74
CA GLU A 22 13.90 -0.46 12.84
C GLU A 22 13.51 -0.21 11.37
N PRO A 23 14.46 0.14 10.50
CA PRO A 23 14.21 0.24 9.07
C PRO A 23 13.68 -1.06 8.48
N PHE A 24 12.77 -0.96 7.53
CA PHE A 24 12.32 -2.15 6.80
C PHE A 24 13.44 -2.61 5.85
N HIS A 25 14.18 -3.63 6.27
CA HIS A 25 15.43 -4.08 5.63
C HIS A 25 15.27 -4.43 4.15
N VAL A 26 14.12 -5.00 3.75
CA VAL A 26 13.84 -5.34 2.34
C VAL A 26 13.87 -4.09 1.45
N VAL A 27 13.27 -2.98 1.91
CA VAL A 27 13.28 -1.70 1.18
C VAL A 27 14.69 -1.10 1.16
N ALA A 28 15.43 -1.20 2.25
CA ALA A 28 16.82 -0.72 2.32
C ALA A 28 17.72 -1.49 1.33
N LEU A 29 17.59 -2.81 1.25
CA LEU A 29 18.29 -3.66 0.28
C LEU A 29 17.91 -3.33 -1.16
N ALA A 30 16.63 -3.18 -1.47
CA ALA A 30 16.17 -2.80 -2.81
C ALA A 30 16.70 -1.43 -3.22
N THR A 31 16.74 -0.47 -2.30
CA THR A 31 17.31 0.86 -2.55
C THR A 31 18.82 0.76 -2.84
N ARG A 32 19.54 -0.05 -2.08
CA ARG A 32 20.97 -0.28 -2.30
C ARG A 32 21.24 -0.95 -3.65
N ALA A 33 20.44 -1.97 -4.01
CA ALA A 33 20.54 -2.64 -5.31
C ALA A 33 20.39 -1.64 -6.46
N ARG A 34 19.34 -0.83 -6.47
CA ARG A 34 19.12 0.22 -7.49
C ARG A 34 20.28 1.22 -7.57
N ALA A 35 20.84 1.61 -6.43
CA ALA A 35 22.00 2.52 -6.42
C ALA A 35 23.26 1.90 -7.03
N LEU A 36 23.44 0.58 -6.93
CA LEU A 36 24.54 -0.14 -7.57
C LEU A 36 24.30 -0.32 -9.08
N GLU A 37 23.07 -0.64 -9.47
CA GLU A 37 22.65 -0.71 -10.88
C GLU A 37 22.88 0.64 -11.59
N ALA A 38 22.52 1.74 -10.95
CA ALA A 38 22.77 3.09 -11.48
C ALA A 38 24.27 3.42 -11.64
N GLN A 39 25.17 2.72 -10.95
CA GLN A 39 26.62 2.79 -11.10
C GLN A 39 27.14 1.84 -12.18
N GLY A 40 26.28 1.18 -12.94
CA GLY A 40 26.64 0.25 -14.00
C GLY A 40 26.98 -1.17 -13.53
N ARG A 41 26.67 -1.53 -12.27
CA ARG A 41 26.85 -2.91 -11.79
C ARG A 41 25.71 -3.80 -12.27
N ASP A 42 26.06 -4.98 -12.75
CA ASP A 42 25.08 -6.02 -13.06
C ASP A 42 24.59 -6.66 -11.75
N ILE A 43 23.30 -6.46 -11.45
CA ILE A 43 22.67 -6.95 -10.22
C ILE A 43 21.49 -7.85 -10.57
N VAL A 44 21.56 -9.09 -10.14
CA VAL A 44 20.38 -9.98 -10.17
C VAL A 44 19.51 -9.68 -8.95
N ASN A 45 18.40 -8.96 -9.17
CA ASN A 45 17.52 -8.51 -8.11
C ASN A 45 16.53 -9.63 -7.70
N MET A 46 16.73 -10.21 -6.53
CA MET A 46 15.85 -11.23 -5.93
C MET A 46 15.25 -10.76 -4.59
N VAL A 47 15.21 -9.45 -4.34
CA VAL A 47 14.80 -8.89 -3.05
C VAL A 47 13.28 -8.91 -2.86
N ILE A 48 12.52 -8.61 -3.91
CA ILE A 48 11.06 -8.53 -3.87
C ILE A 48 10.50 -9.48 -4.93
N GLY A 49 9.59 -10.36 -4.51
CA GLY A 49 8.83 -11.21 -5.42
C GLY A 49 7.75 -10.41 -6.12
N GLU A 50 8.03 -9.96 -7.33
CA GLU A 50 7.12 -9.19 -8.16
C GLU A 50 6.86 -9.94 -9.47
N PRO A 51 5.59 -10.02 -9.95
CA PRO A 51 5.30 -10.61 -11.25
C PRO A 51 6.02 -9.87 -12.38
N ASP A 52 6.65 -10.59 -13.30
CA ASP A 52 7.38 -10.05 -14.45
C ASP A 52 6.51 -9.91 -15.71
N PHE A 53 5.23 -10.26 -15.62
CA PHE A 53 4.27 -10.13 -16.71
C PHE A 53 3.38 -8.89 -16.56
N PRO A 54 2.94 -8.28 -17.67
CA PRO A 54 2.13 -7.07 -17.63
C PRO A 54 0.72 -7.33 -17.07
N THR A 55 0.08 -6.26 -16.62
CA THR A 55 -1.33 -6.29 -16.21
C THR A 55 -2.21 -6.87 -17.32
N PRO A 56 -3.14 -7.78 -17.02
CA PRO A 56 -4.02 -8.39 -18.01
C PRO A 56 -4.78 -7.33 -18.84
N ARG A 57 -4.82 -7.55 -20.15
CA ARG A 57 -5.43 -6.61 -21.11
C ARG A 57 -6.83 -6.13 -20.75
N PRO A 58 -7.78 -6.97 -20.28
CA PRO A 58 -9.11 -6.51 -19.88
C PRO A 58 -9.08 -5.48 -18.74
N VAL A 59 -8.12 -5.62 -17.81
CA VAL A 59 -7.94 -4.67 -16.68
C VAL A 59 -7.43 -3.33 -17.19
N VAL A 60 -6.42 -3.33 -18.07
CA VAL A 60 -5.89 -2.12 -18.71
C VAL A 60 -6.99 -1.38 -19.48
N GLU A 61 -7.78 -2.10 -20.28
CA GLU A 61 -8.87 -1.54 -21.06
C GLU A 61 -9.99 -0.96 -20.16
N ALA A 62 -10.30 -1.61 -19.04
CA ALA A 62 -11.26 -1.09 -18.07
C ALA A 62 -10.75 0.23 -17.43
N GLY A 63 -9.47 0.29 -17.07
CA GLY A 63 -8.84 1.51 -16.55
C GLY A 63 -8.89 2.66 -17.56
N ARG A 64 -8.55 2.40 -18.82
CA ARG A 64 -8.64 3.40 -19.90
C ARG A 64 -10.06 3.95 -20.04
N ARG A 65 -11.06 3.07 -20.13
CA ARG A 65 -12.47 3.50 -20.22
C ARG A 65 -12.91 4.36 -19.04
N ALA A 66 -12.45 4.04 -17.83
CA ALA A 66 -12.79 4.82 -16.64
C ALA A 66 -12.18 6.23 -16.68
N LEU A 67 -10.94 6.35 -17.16
CA LEU A 67 -10.26 7.64 -17.35
C LEU A 67 -10.94 8.47 -18.46
N ASP A 68 -11.22 7.87 -19.60
CA ASP A 68 -11.89 8.52 -20.74
C ASP A 68 -13.28 9.02 -20.37
N ALA A 69 -13.99 8.29 -19.49
CA ALA A 69 -15.27 8.68 -18.93
C ALA A 69 -15.18 9.72 -17.79
N GLY A 70 -14.00 10.20 -17.44
CA GLY A 70 -13.78 11.15 -16.35
C GLY A 70 -14.15 10.60 -14.96
N GLN A 71 -14.07 9.29 -14.75
CA GLN A 71 -14.41 8.64 -13.48
C GLN A 71 -13.24 8.74 -12.47
N VAL A 72 -12.79 9.97 -12.22
CA VAL A 72 -11.64 10.29 -11.33
C VAL A 72 -12.09 11.21 -10.18
N ARG A 73 -13.22 10.91 -9.57
CA ARG A 73 -13.80 11.68 -8.47
C ARG A 73 -13.56 10.99 -7.13
N TYR A 74 -13.82 11.71 -6.03
CA TYR A 74 -13.85 11.13 -4.70
C TYR A 74 -14.82 9.95 -4.64
N THR A 75 -14.41 8.90 -3.96
CA THR A 75 -15.21 7.71 -3.72
C THR A 75 -15.64 7.65 -2.24
N PRO A 76 -16.67 6.84 -1.90
CA PRO A 76 -16.96 6.55 -0.50
C PRO A 76 -15.73 5.97 0.22
N SER A 77 -15.57 6.28 1.51
CA SER A 77 -14.42 5.85 2.32
C SER A 77 -14.16 4.34 2.34
N VAL A 78 -15.21 3.55 2.19
CA VAL A 78 -15.14 2.08 2.16
C VAL A 78 -15.05 1.50 0.73
N GLY A 79 -14.92 2.34 -0.28
CA GLY A 79 -14.90 1.95 -1.69
C GLY A 79 -16.25 2.08 -2.40
N THR A 80 -16.22 2.05 -3.73
CA THR A 80 -17.44 2.19 -4.54
C THR A 80 -18.38 1.01 -4.35
N PRO A 81 -19.71 1.23 -4.36
CA PRO A 81 -20.70 0.14 -4.26
C PRO A 81 -20.49 -0.95 -5.31
N ALA A 82 -20.13 -0.56 -6.55
CA ALA A 82 -19.90 -1.50 -7.64
C ALA A 82 -18.72 -2.44 -7.36
N LEU A 83 -17.59 -1.92 -6.85
CA LEU A 83 -16.43 -2.74 -6.50
C LEU A 83 -16.73 -3.66 -5.33
N ARG A 84 -17.41 -3.17 -4.29
CA ARG A 84 -17.79 -3.96 -3.12
C ARG A 84 -18.75 -5.10 -3.49
N ALA A 85 -19.71 -4.85 -4.35
CA ALA A 85 -20.61 -5.88 -4.89
C ALA A 85 -19.87 -6.91 -5.75
N ALA A 86 -18.93 -6.46 -6.60
CA ALA A 86 -18.10 -7.36 -7.40
C ALA A 86 -17.22 -8.28 -6.52
N LEU A 87 -16.64 -7.75 -5.45
CA LEU A 87 -15.87 -8.54 -4.46
C LEU A 87 -16.75 -9.56 -3.75
N SER A 88 -17.94 -9.16 -3.29
CA SER A 88 -18.93 -10.07 -2.70
C SER A 88 -19.27 -11.23 -3.66
N GLY A 89 -19.57 -10.92 -4.90
CA GLY A 89 -19.87 -11.92 -5.94
C GLY A 89 -18.66 -12.83 -6.23
N TRP A 90 -17.46 -12.29 -6.24
CA TRP A 90 -16.24 -13.07 -6.44
C TRP A 90 -15.98 -14.07 -5.31
N TYR A 91 -16.15 -13.68 -4.04
CA TYR A 91 -16.03 -14.58 -2.90
C TYR A 91 -17.03 -15.73 -2.97
N ARG A 92 -18.28 -15.43 -3.31
CA ARG A 92 -19.32 -16.45 -3.51
C ARG A 92 -18.95 -17.43 -4.63
N THR A 93 -18.56 -16.91 -5.79
CA THR A 93 -18.28 -17.76 -6.96
C THR A 93 -17.00 -18.56 -6.81
N ARG A 94 -15.95 -17.96 -6.22
CA ARG A 94 -14.62 -18.58 -6.13
C ARG A 94 -14.46 -19.52 -4.96
N TYR A 95 -15.10 -19.20 -3.82
CA TYR A 95 -14.90 -19.89 -2.56
C TYR A 95 -16.19 -20.45 -1.94
N GLY A 96 -17.35 -20.17 -2.49
CA GLY A 96 -18.64 -20.55 -1.90
C GLY A 96 -18.97 -19.80 -0.61
N VAL A 97 -18.32 -18.67 -0.36
CA VAL A 97 -18.49 -17.89 0.87
C VAL A 97 -19.35 -16.67 0.62
N GLU A 98 -20.43 -16.52 1.39
CA GLU A 98 -21.29 -15.33 1.36
C GLU A 98 -20.69 -14.22 2.22
N VAL A 99 -20.17 -13.17 1.55
CA VAL A 99 -19.70 -11.93 2.18
C VAL A 99 -20.58 -10.79 1.71
N PRO A 100 -21.49 -10.26 2.54
CA PRO A 100 -22.31 -9.11 2.18
C PRO A 100 -21.43 -7.90 1.79
N ALA A 101 -21.84 -7.15 0.77
CA ALA A 101 -21.07 -5.99 0.28
C ALA A 101 -20.85 -4.93 1.38
N GLU A 102 -21.76 -4.84 2.36
CA GLU A 102 -21.67 -3.94 3.51
C GLU A 102 -20.49 -4.28 4.45
N ARG A 103 -20.02 -5.51 4.42
CA ARG A 103 -18.88 -6.00 5.20
C ARG A 103 -17.54 -5.89 4.44
N VAL A 104 -17.56 -5.35 3.23
CA VAL A 104 -16.35 -5.16 2.42
C VAL A 104 -15.88 -3.71 2.55
N ALA A 105 -14.65 -3.51 2.99
CA ALA A 105 -13.95 -2.23 2.95
C ALA A 105 -12.74 -2.32 2.01
N VAL A 106 -12.66 -1.40 1.05
CA VAL A 106 -11.55 -1.30 0.11
C VAL A 106 -10.50 -0.35 0.68
N THR A 107 -9.25 -0.77 0.67
CA THR A 107 -8.13 -0.01 1.23
C THR A 107 -7.00 0.16 0.20
N THR A 108 -6.04 1.02 0.48
CA THR A 108 -4.81 1.19 -0.30
C THR A 108 -3.83 0.04 -0.05
N GLY A 109 -4.20 -1.14 -0.54
CA GLY A 109 -3.44 -2.37 -0.36
C GLY A 109 -3.59 -3.00 1.03
N SER A 110 -2.94 -4.14 1.24
CA SER A 110 -2.95 -4.88 2.51
C SER A 110 -2.34 -4.09 3.67
N SER A 111 -1.32 -3.28 3.41
CA SER A 111 -0.73 -2.41 4.43
C SER A 111 -1.73 -1.40 5.00
N GLY A 112 -2.56 -0.81 4.14
CA GLY A 112 -3.65 0.06 4.58
C GLY A 112 -4.70 -0.70 5.40
N ALA A 113 -5.05 -1.91 4.97
CA ALA A 113 -5.99 -2.76 5.71
C ALA A 113 -5.46 -3.12 7.11
N LEU A 114 -4.19 -3.55 7.21
CA LEU A 114 -3.55 -3.89 8.47
C LEU A 114 -3.49 -2.67 9.42
N LEU A 115 -3.08 -1.51 8.90
CA LEU A 115 -3.00 -0.29 9.71
C LEU A 115 -4.37 0.08 10.30
N LEU A 116 -5.43 0.05 9.50
CA LEU A 116 -6.79 0.33 9.95
C LEU A 116 -7.29 -0.73 10.95
N THR A 117 -7.08 -2.01 10.64
CA THR A 117 -7.52 -3.11 11.50
C THR A 117 -6.83 -3.05 12.87
N LEU A 118 -5.51 -2.92 12.89
CA LEU A 118 -4.75 -2.80 14.14
C LEU A 118 -5.14 -1.54 14.92
N GLY A 119 -5.35 -0.42 14.22
CA GLY A 119 -5.78 0.82 14.85
C GLY A 119 -7.17 0.76 15.48
N VAL A 120 -8.03 -0.14 15.01
CA VAL A 120 -9.39 -0.32 15.56
C VAL A 120 -9.43 -1.39 16.66
N LEU A 121 -8.64 -2.45 16.53
CA LEU A 121 -8.78 -3.65 17.38
C LEU A 121 -7.73 -3.74 18.48
N VAL A 122 -6.59 -3.04 18.38
CA VAL A 122 -5.45 -3.20 19.28
C VAL A 122 -5.27 -1.95 20.13
N SER A 123 -5.33 -2.12 21.45
CA SER A 123 -5.08 -1.08 22.44
C SER A 123 -3.62 -1.09 22.93
N PRO A 124 -3.11 0.01 23.50
CA PRO A 124 -1.80 0.00 24.14
C PRO A 124 -1.70 -1.08 25.22
N GLY A 125 -0.72 -1.99 25.07
CA GLY A 125 -0.50 -3.11 25.99
C GLY A 125 -1.03 -4.45 25.50
N ASP A 126 -1.86 -4.48 24.44
CA ASP A 126 -2.28 -5.72 23.80
C ASP A 126 -1.11 -6.40 23.07
N GLN A 127 -1.14 -7.71 23.00
CA GLN A 127 -0.20 -8.54 22.23
C GLN A 127 -0.82 -8.94 20.88
N VAL A 128 0.00 -8.88 19.83
CA VAL A 128 -0.39 -9.24 18.45
C VAL A 128 0.60 -10.25 17.89
#